data_b5e8086b535e38d017d21a3130d7e413
#
_entry.id   b5e8086b535e38d017d21a3130d7e413
#
_cell.length_a   1.000
_cell.length_b   1.000
_cell.length_c   1.000
_cell.angle_alpha   90.00
_cell.angle_beta   90.00
_cell.angle_gamma   90.00
#
_symmetry.space_group_name_H-M   'P 1'
#
loop_
_entity.id
_entity.type
_entity.pdbx_description
1 polymer ?
#
loop_
_entity_poly.entity_id
_entity_poly.type
_entity_poly.pdbx_seq_one_letter_code
_entity_poly.pdbx_strand_id
1 'polypeptide(L)'
;MNIENFKRIIQDYLQGKLTDRESERVDSWYQSMNDQDIKPFRDSFHRHAVKDELLKRLAPVVQAERKKMFRIQRFRWLSAAAAILLLGSAAHLFFRDQQSALPSKTIISETQLTKTATKVGELREIFLPDGTSIFLNGNAQIRYDKINYGKSRTIFLDRGEAFFKVKRDTLHPFTIATGAVSVAVLGTSFNVNRSQASGQVTVEVKTGRVKVSAEKNGEQHILTRGKAARYSLAKKYFEIFDQNPNAVNLWTQGGMLLSNVGFNELKEIIYNRYGVVLIADNIDTDKFNYSLMIPQVQSLNQVLRMICTIHQIKFRREKNEIILHK
;
A
#
# COMPACT_ATOMS: atom_id res chain seq x y z
N MET A 1 1.72 -5.45 -40.77
CA MET A 1 0.40 -5.22 -40.16
C MET A 1 0.11 -3.73 -40.26
N ASN A 2 -1.04 -3.33 -40.84
CA ASN A 2 -1.37 -1.90 -41.03
C ASN A 2 -1.71 -1.28 -39.66
N ILE A 3 -1.26 -0.06 -39.39
CA ILE A 3 -1.42 0.65 -38.11
C ILE A 3 -2.90 0.76 -37.69
N GLU A 4 -3.80 0.88 -38.62
CA GLU A 4 -5.25 0.93 -38.35
C GLU A 4 -5.81 -0.40 -37.85
N ASN A 5 -5.36 -1.53 -38.41
CA ASN A 5 -5.73 -2.86 -37.93
C ASN A 5 -5.19 -3.13 -36.53
N PHE A 6 -3.98 -2.65 -36.24
CA PHE A 6 -3.38 -2.76 -34.90
C PHE A 6 -4.17 -1.98 -33.85
N LYS A 7 -4.53 -0.74 -34.13
CA LYS A 7 -5.36 0.09 -33.23
C LYS A 7 -6.70 -0.56 -32.92
N ARG A 8 -7.35 -1.15 -33.95
CA ARG A 8 -8.63 -1.84 -33.78
C ARG A 8 -8.50 -3.05 -32.86
N ILE A 9 -7.47 -3.88 -33.05
CA ILE A 9 -7.23 -5.06 -32.19
C ILE A 9 -7.02 -4.67 -30.73
N ILE A 10 -6.23 -3.61 -30.46
CA ILE A 10 -6.01 -3.11 -29.08
C ILE A 10 -7.31 -2.55 -28.51
N GLN A 11 -8.13 -1.86 -29.31
CA GLN A 11 -9.40 -1.31 -28.85
C GLN A 11 -10.41 -2.41 -28.53
N ASP A 12 -10.47 -3.46 -29.35
CA ASP A 12 -11.31 -4.64 -29.14
C ASP A 12 -10.85 -5.46 -27.93
N TYR A 13 -9.54 -5.55 -27.67
CA TYR A 13 -8.95 -6.15 -26.47
C TYR A 13 -9.37 -5.41 -25.19
N LEU A 14 -9.26 -4.06 -25.19
CA LEU A 14 -9.65 -3.22 -24.05
C LEU A 14 -11.17 -3.25 -23.78
N GLN A 15 -11.98 -3.55 -24.80
CA GLN A 15 -13.43 -3.68 -24.68
C GLN A 15 -13.91 -5.12 -24.40
N GLY A 16 -12.96 -6.07 -24.26
CA GLY A 16 -13.28 -7.48 -24.00
C GLY A 16 -14.01 -8.18 -25.15
N LYS A 17 -13.83 -7.71 -26.39
CA LYS A 17 -14.51 -8.22 -27.59
C LYS A 17 -13.70 -9.27 -28.36
N LEU A 18 -12.44 -9.53 -27.94
CA LEU A 18 -11.60 -10.56 -28.57
C LEU A 18 -11.92 -11.94 -28.00
N THR A 19 -11.70 -12.97 -28.81
CA THR A 19 -11.74 -14.35 -28.36
C THR A 19 -10.55 -14.66 -27.45
N ASP A 20 -10.66 -15.69 -26.59
CA ASP A 20 -9.61 -16.08 -25.64
C ASP A 20 -8.25 -16.29 -26.34
N ARG A 21 -8.26 -16.89 -27.54
CA ARG A 21 -7.05 -17.14 -28.34
C ARG A 21 -6.40 -15.88 -28.92
N GLU A 22 -7.20 -14.85 -29.19
CA GLU A 22 -6.71 -13.55 -29.66
C GLU A 22 -6.20 -12.71 -28.49
N SER A 23 -6.85 -12.80 -27.35
CA SER A 23 -6.40 -12.15 -26.09
C SER A 23 -5.05 -12.71 -25.64
N GLU A 24 -4.83 -14.02 -25.66
CA GLU A 24 -3.54 -14.65 -25.36
C GLU A 24 -2.40 -14.17 -26.29
N ARG A 25 -2.71 -13.88 -27.55
CA ARG A 25 -1.71 -13.34 -28.50
C ARG A 25 -1.33 -11.89 -28.15
N VAL A 26 -2.30 -11.07 -27.72
CA VAL A 26 -2.04 -9.69 -27.26
C VAL A 26 -1.23 -9.73 -25.98
N ASP A 27 -1.55 -10.62 -25.05
CA ASP A 27 -0.84 -10.78 -23.78
C ASP A 27 0.61 -11.25 -24.00
N SER A 28 0.82 -12.22 -24.88
CA SER A 28 2.15 -12.72 -25.25
C SER A 28 3.00 -11.65 -25.92
N TRP A 29 2.40 -10.85 -26.78
CA TRP A 29 3.06 -9.71 -27.43
C TRP A 29 3.42 -8.62 -26.40
N TYR A 30 2.52 -8.29 -25.47
CA TYR A 30 2.76 -7.33 -24.41
C TYR A 30 3.87 -7.79 -23.46
N GLN A 31 3.90 -9.07 -23.11
CA GLN A 31 4.96 -9.65 -22.29
C GLN A 31 6.32 -9.63 -23.01
N SER A 32 6.36 -9.85 -24.34
CA SER A 32 7.59 -9.77 -25.10
C SER A 32 8.19 -8.36 -25.19
N MET A 33 7.39 -7.31 -24.98
CA MET A 33 7.87 -5.93 -24.95
C MET A 33 8.52 -5.54 -23.61
N ASN A 34 8.25 -6.27 -22.54
CA ASN A 34 8.75 -5.95 -21.20
C ASN A 34 10.22 -6.39 -20.98
N ASP A 35 10.79 -7.16 -21.93
CA ASP A 35 12.15 -7.69 -21.85
C ASP A 35 13.18 -6.96 -22.74
N GLN A 36 12.77 -5.90 -23.45
CA GLN A 36 13.71 -5.12 -24.27
C GLN A 36 13.60 -3.64 -23.95
N ASP A 37 14.73 -3.03 -23.58
CA ASP A 37 14.99 -1.58 -23.50
C ASP A 37 14.75 -0.94 -24.89
N ILE A 38 13.51 -0.68 -25.26
CA ILE A 38 13.16 0.06 -26.48
C ILE A 38 13.35 1.55 -26.18
N LYS A 39 14.50 2.09 -26.54
CA LYS A 39 14.68 3.53 -26.68
C LYS A 39 13.84 4.01 -27.88
N PRO A 40 12.79 4.82 -27.70
CA PRO A 40 11.83 5.15 -28.76
C PRO A 40 12.40 6.04 -29.88
N PHE A 41 13.63 6.53 -29.74
CA PHE A 41 14.33 7.33 -30.76
C PHE A 41 15.84 7.02 -30.75
N ARG A 42 16.41 6.82 -31.92
CA ARG A 42 17.80 6.39 -32.10
C ARG A 42 18.83 7.45 -31.69
N ASP A 43 18.47 8.75 -31.74
CA ASP A 43 19.20 9.89 -31.17
C ASP A 43 18.34 11.18 -31.19
N SER A 44 18.88 12.29 -30.64
CA SER A 44 18.22 13.61 -30.62
C SER A 44 18.04 14.22 -32.02
N PHE A 45 18.88 13.84 -32.99
CA PHE A 45 18.82 14.32 -34.37
C PHE A 45 17.59 13.74 -35.10
N HIS A 46 17.28 12.47 -34.89
CA HIS A 46 16.13 11.81 -35.48
C HIS A 46 14.79 12.36 -34.95
N ARG A 47 14.74 12.78 -33.67
CA ARG A 47 13.58 13.46 -33.09
C ARG A 47 13.27 14.80 -33.74
N HIS A 48 14.31 15.59 -34.09
CA HIS A 48 14.14 16.90 -34.72
C HIS A 48 13.71 16.77 -36.18
N ALA A 49 14.27 15.81 -36.92
CA ALA A 49 13.88 15.55 -38.31
C ALA A 49 12.43 15.13 -38.44
N VAL A 50 11.92 14.24 -37.55
CA VAL A 50 10.51 13.81 -37.54
C VAL A 50 9.57 14.96 -37.14
N LYS A 51 9.97 15.82 -36.22
CA LYS A 51 9.20 16.98 -35.81
C LYS A 51 9.06 18.01 -36.96
N ASP A 52 10.12 18.30 -37.67
CA ASP A 52 10.12 19.24 -38.79
C ASP A 52 9.32 18.73 -40.00
N GLU A 53 9.35 17.43 -40.26
CA GLU A 53 8.53 16.80 -41.30
C GLU A 53 7.04 16.85 -40.95
N LEU A 54 6.68 16.64 -39.69
CA LEU A 54 5.28 16.76 -39.21
C LEU A 54 4.78 18.21 -39.28
N LEU A 55 5.62 19.18 -38.92
CA LEU A 55 5.27 20.62 -39.00
C LEU A 55 5.07 21.09 -40.45
N LYS A 56 5.88 20.61 -41.41
CA LYS A 56 5.70 20.90 -42.84
C LYS A 56 4.42 20.35 -43.42
N ARG A 57 3.95 19.17 -42.96
CA ARG A 57 2.68 18.55 -43.42
C ARG A 57 1.45 19.18 -42.81
N LEU A 58 1.55 19.82 -41.64
CA LEU A 58 0.43 20.46 -40.96
C LEU A 58 0.27 21.97 -41.31
N ALA A 59 1.30 22.61 -41.81
CA ALA A 59 1.30 24.04 -42.17
C ALA A 59 0.20 24.45 -43.19
N PRO A 60 -0.14 23.68 -44.26
CA PRO A 60 -1.16 24.07 -45.21
C PRO A 60 -2.60 24.00 -44.67
N VAL A 61 -2.85 23.18 -43.66
CA VAL A 61 -4.20 23.01 -43.08
C VAL A 61 -4.58 24.18 -42.17
N VAL A 62 -3.63 24.86 -41.57
CA VAL A 62 -3.86 25.97 -40.62
C VAL A 62 -4.03 27.32 -41.32
N GLN A 63 -3.60 27.47 -42.57
CA GLN A 63 -3.70 28.75 -43.32
C GLN A 63 -4.97 28.96 -44.11
N ALA A 64 -5.84 27.94 -44.27
CA ALA A 64 -7.07 28.02 -45.07
C ALA A 64 -8.26 28.69 -44.36
N GLU A 65 -8.21 28.99 -43.07
CA GLU A 65 -9.35 29.54 -42.33
C GLU A 65 -9.28 31.05 -42.00
N ARG A 66 -8.36 31.82 -42.56
CA ARG A 66 -8.20 33.26 -42.21
C ARG A 66 -8.83 34.28 -43.15
N LYS A 67 -9.69 33.93 -44.07
CA LYS A 67 -10.31 34.92 -44.98
C LYS A 67 -11.83 34.75 -45.11
N LYS A 68 -12.62 34.93 -44.02
CA LYS A 68 -14.07 35.34 -44.12
C LYS A 68 -14.61 35.68 -42.72
N MET A 69 -14.27 36.85 -42.16
CA MET A 69 -15.12 37.43 -41.10
C MET A 69 -14.73 38.88 -40.78
N PHE A 70 -15.09 39.79 -41.69
CA PHE A 70 -15.19 41.20 -41.31
C PHE A 70 -16.46 41.75 -41.94
N ARG A 71 -17.60 41.62 -41.22
CA ARG A 71 -18.78 42.51 -41.47
C ARG A 71 -20.01 42.22 -40.61
N ILE A 72 -19.91 41.71 -39.39
CA ILE A 72 -21.12 41.71 -38.52
C ILE A 72 -20.64 41.96 -37.08
N GLN A 73 -20.23 43.18 -36.77
CA GLN A 73 -19.62 43.47 -35.49
C GLN A 73 -20.26 44.59 -34.66
N ARG A 74 -21.52 44.93 -34.88
CA ARG A 74 -22.18 45.97 -34.07
C ARG A 74 -23.44 45.56 -33.31
N PHE A 75 -23.98 44.36 -33.50
CA PHE A 75 -25.20 43.90 -32.77
C PHE A 75 -24.91 42.73 -31.79
N ARG A 76 -23.69 42.23 -31.72
CA ARG A 76 -23.34 41.03 -30.89
C ARG A 76 -22.88 41.31 -29.49
N TRP A 77 -22.62 42.57 -29.11
CA TRP A 77 -22.12 42.91 -27.77
C TRP A 77 -23.22 42.95 -26.69
N LEU A 78 -24.45 43.23 -27.02
CA LEU A 78 -25.58 43.27 -26.07
C LEU A 78 -26.13 41.86 -25.77
N SER A 79 -26.07 40.92 -26.73
CA SER A 79 -26.46 39.53 -26.50
C SER A 79 -25.38 38.68 -25.78
N ALA A 80 -24.08 39.06 -25.91
CA ALA A 80 -23.01 38.40 -25.19
C ALA A 80 -23.05 38.66 -23.68
N ALA A 81 -23.42 39.89 -23.25
CA ALA A 81 -23.53 40.21 -21.83
C ALA A 81 -24.68 39.45 -21.14
N ALA A 82 -25.84 39.31 -21.82
CA ALA A 82 -26.96 38.52 -21.30
C ALA A 82 -26.67 37.01 -21.24
N ALA A 83 -25.94 36.47 -22.22
CA ALA A 83 -25.52 35.07 -22.22
C ALA A 83 -24.49 34.75 -21.13
N ILE A 84 -23.56 35.70 -20.88
CA ILE A 84 -22.55 35.53 -19.78
C ILE A 84 -23.25 35.58 -18.41
N LEU A 85 -24.26 36.44 -18.22
CA LEU A 85 -25.00 36.48 -16.95
C LEU A 85 -25.89 35.24 -16.76
N LEU A 86 -26.47 34.70 -17.83
CA LEU A 86 -27.25 33.46 -17.75
C LEU A 86 -26.35 32.24 -17.55
N LEU A 87 -25.20 32.17 -18.23
CA LEU A 87 -24.23 31.11 -18.03
C LEU A 87 -23.52 31.22 -16.66
N GLY A 88 -23.26 32.44 -16.20
CA GLY A 88 -22.71 32.70 -14.87
C GLY A 88 -23.71 32.35 -13.76
N SER A 89 -24.99 32.63 -13.92
CA SER A 89 -26.03 32.24 -12.96
C SER A 89 -26.32 30.73 -13.00
N ALA A 90 -26.32 30.11 -14.17
CA ALA A 90 -26.46 28.65 -14.33
C ALA A 90 -25.21 27.91 -13.77
N ALA A 91 -24.02 28.42 -14.06
CA ALA A 91 -22.79 27.90 -13.46
C ALA A 91 -22.79 28.10 -11.93
N HIS A 92 -23.21 29.27 -11.42
CA HIS A 92 -23.29 29.50 -9.98
C HIS A 92 -24.30 28.55 -9.30
N LEU A 93 -25.45 28.29 -9.92
CA LEU A 93 -26.42 27.32 -9.40
C LEU A 93 -25.87 25.88 -9.49
N PHE A 94 -25.18 25.54 -10.59
CA PHE A 94 -24.55 24.21 -10.76
C PHE A 94 -23.37 23.98 -9.82
N PHE A 95 -22.52 24.99 -9.60
CA PHE A 95 -21.40 24.90 -8.65
C PHE A 95 -21.85 25.06 -7.18
N ARG A 96 -22.97 25.73 -6.92
CA ARG A 96 -23.55 25.81 -5.58
C ARG A 96 -24.07 24.45 -5.11
N ASP A 97 -24.61 23.64 -6.02
CA ASP A 97 -25.07 22.28 -5.71
C ASP A 97 -23.88 21.29 -5.57
N GLN A 98 -22.76 21.54 -6.28
CA GLN A 98 -21.54 20.74 -6.13
C GLN A 98 -20.71 21.11 -4.87
N GLN A 99 -20.84 22.29 -4.32
CA GLN A 99 -20.17 22.64 -3.05
C GLN A 99 -20.81 21.98 -1.82
N SER A 100 -22.01 21.41 -1.96
CA SER A 100 -22.65 20.63 -0.89
C SER A 100 -22.19 19.16 -0.85
N ALA A 101 -21.37 18.72 -1.82
CA ALA A 101 -20.76 17.39 -1.85
C ALA A 101 -19.24 17.47 -1.60
N LEU A 102 -18.82 18.16 -0.56
CA LEU A 102 -17.62 17.68 0.12
C LEU A 102 -17.93 16.23 0.51
N PRO A 103 -17.07 15.23 0.16
CA PRO A 103 -17.28 13.90 0.67
C PRO A 103 -17.37 14.09 2.20
N SER A 104 -18.56 13.90 2.73
CA SER A 104 -18.77 13.83 4.17
C SER A 104 -17.75 12.81 4.60
N LYS A 105 -16.68 13.26 5.25
CA LYS A 105 -15.78 12.39 5.98
C LYS A 105 -16.74 11.68 6.94
N THR A 106 -17.16 10.46 6.53
CA THR A 106 -18.07 9.66 7.32
C THR A 106 -17.35 9.49 8.63
N ILE A 107 -17.72 10.32 9.60
CA ILE A 107 -17.25 10.19 10.98
C ILE A 107 -17.93 8.90 11.42
N ILE A 108 -17.26 7.78 11.20
CA ILE A 108 -17.67 6.50 11.78
C ILE A 108 -17.62 6.75 13.27
N SER A 109 -18.80 6.89 13.88
CA SER A 109 -18.89 7.05 15.32
C SER A 109 -18.14 5.86 15.95
N GLU A 110 -17.16 6.13 16.79
CA GLU A 110 -16.35 5.08 17.44
C GLU A 110 -17.20 4.05 18.17
N THR A 111 -18.44 4.42 18.53
CA THR A 111 -19.44 3.55 19.17
C THR A 111 -19.96 2.42 18.28
N GLN A 112 -19.72 2.42 16.95
CA GLN A 112 -20.20 1.40 16.02
C GLN A 112 -19.11 0.41 15.60
N LEU A 113 -17.84 0.64 15.98
CA LEU A 113 -16.74 -0.23 15.59
C LEU A 113 -16.66 -1.48 16.50
N THR A 114 -16.72 -2.65 15.88
CA THR A 114 -16.42 -3.91 16.56
C THR A 114 -14.94 -3.97 16.87
N LYS A 115 -14.60 -4.15 18.14
CA LYS A 115 -13.22 -4.28 18.62
C LYS A 115 -12.89 -5.75 18.86
N THR A 116 -11.76 -6.21 18.33
CA THR A 116 -11.19 -7.54 18.61
C THR A 116 -9.75 -7.37 19.06
N ALA A 117 -9.40 -8.01 20.17
CA ALA A 117 -8.06 -7.98 20.73
C ALA A 117 -7.63 -9.37 21.20
N THR A 118 -6.34 -9.64 21.14
CA THR A 118 -5.68 -10.83 21.69
C THR A 118 -5.00 -10.50 23.01
N LYS A 119 -4.92 -11.51 23.88
CA LYS A 119 -4.06 -11.45 25.08
C LYS A 119 -2.61 -11.69 24.69
N VAL A 120 -1.70 -11.40 25.60
CA VAL A 120 -0.29 -11.77 25.48
C VAL A 120 -0.18 -13.29 25.30
N GLY A 121 0.62 -13.74 24.33
CA GLY A 121 0.80 -15.14 23.97
C GLY A 121 -0.38 -15.80 23.21
N GLU A 122 -1.46 -15.07 22.97
CA GLU A 122 -2.63 -15.58 22.24
C GLU A 122 -2.49 -15.32 20.74
N LEU A 123 -2.65 -16.37 19.93
CA LEU A 123 -2.86 -16.29 18.49
C LEU A 123 -4.34 -16.48 18.19
N ARG A 124 -4.94 -15.62 17.35
CA ARG A 124 -6.34 -15.71 16.98
C ARG A 124 -6.53 -15.49 15.48
N GLU A 125 -7.28 -16.39 14.86
CA GLU A 125 -7.77 -16.20 13.50
C GLU A 125 -9.20 -15.67 13.54
N ILE A 126 -9.52 -14.69 12.69
CA ILE A 126 -10.84 -14.12 12.50
C ILE A 126 -11.18 -14.14 11.02
N PHE A 127 -12.46 -14.43 10.73
CA PHE A 127 -13.00 -14.39 9.39
C PHE A 127 -13.93 -13.20 9.25
N LEU A 128 -13.71 -12.43 8.20
CA LEU A 128 -14.56 -11.29 7.84
C LEU A 128 -15.68 -11.74 6.90
N PRO A 129 -16.77 -10.96 6.79
CA PRO A 129 -17.94 -11.33 5.98
C PRO A 129 -17.65 -11.58 4.50
N ASP A 130 -16.59 -11.00 3.95
CA ASP A 130 -16.15 -11.17 2.56
C ASP A 130 -15.30 -12.43 2.32
N GLY A 131 -15.02 -13.22 3.36
CA GLY A 131 -14.15 -14.39 3.32
C GLY A 131 -12.65 -14.07 3.47
N THR A 132 -12.30 -12.83 3.80
CA THR A 132 -10.94 -12.45 4.23
C THR A 132 -10.65 -13.07 5.59
N SER A 133 -9.46 -13.67 5.78
CA SER A 133 -8.99 -14.11 7.10
C SER A 133 -7.89 -13.18 7.61
N ILE A 134 -7.91 -12.93 8.93
CA ILE A 134 -6.94 -12.13 9.66
C ILE A 134 -6.41 -12.97 10.81
N PHE A 135 -5.09 -13.18 10.85
CA PHE A 135 -4.42 -13.75 12.01
C PHE A 135 -3.91 -12.59 12.88
N LEU A 136 -4.26 -12.59 14.15
CA LEU A 136 -3.80 -11.63 15.15
C LEU A 136 -2.74 -12.28 16.03
N ASN A 137 -1.58 -11.64 16.15
CA ASN A 137 -0.51 -12.03 17.05
C ASN A 137 -0.84 -11.63 18.50
N GLY A 138 -0.03 -12.09 19.47
CA GLY A 138 -0.20 -11.73 20.87
C GLY A 138 -0.25 -10.22 21.09
N ASN A 139 -1.15 -9.78 21.98
CA ASN A 139 -1.33 -8.36 22.34
C ASN A 139 -1.71 -7.44 21.16
N ALA A 140 -2.27 -7.99 20.09
CA ALA A 140 -2.75 -7.21 18.94
C ALA A 140 -4.18 -6.72 19.16
N GLN A 141 -4.56 -5.63 18.48
CA GLN A 141 -5.92 -5.08 18.53
C GLN A 141 -6.30 -4.49 17.18
N ILE A 142 -7.46 -4.89 16.68
CA ILE A 142 -8.10 -4.31 15.52
C ILE A 142 -9.51 -3.79 15.84
N ARG A 143 -9.96 -2.85 15.01
CA ARG A 143 -11.37 -2.38 14.98
C ARG A 143 -11.86 -2.35 13.54
N TYR A 144 -13.14 -2.63 13.34
CA TYR A 144 -13.79 -2.50 12.04
C TYR A 144 -15.29 -2.32 12.18
N ASP A 145 -15.93 -1.73 11.19
CA ASP A 145 -17.39 -1.60 11.14
C ASP A 145 -18.00 -2.90 10.63
N LYS A 146 -18.53 -3.70 11.55
CA LYS A 146 -19.14 -4.99 11.20
C LYS A 146 -20.44 -4.83 10.41
N ILE A 147 -21.20 -3.76 10.67
CA ILE A 147 -22.52 -3.54 10.07
C ILE A 147 -22.37 -3.05 8.62
N ASN A 148 -21.47 -2.10 8.40
CA ASN A 148 -21.26 -1.48 7.09
C ASN A 148 -20.03 -2.04 6.34
N TYR A 149 -19.48 -3.18 6.77
CA TYR A 149 -18.27 -3.76 6.20
C TYR A 149 -18.34 -3.93 4.68
N GLY A 150 -19.49 -4.31 4.12
CA GLY A 150 -19.69 -4.45 2.67
C GLY A 150 -19.57 -3.14 1.88
N LYS A 151 -19.76 -1.98 2.52
CA LYS A 151 -19.60 -0.66 1.90
C LYS A 151 -18.17 -0.12 2.00
N SER A 152 -17.45 -0.52 3.06
CA SER A 152 -16.09 -0.06 3.32
C SER A 152 -15.29 -1.18 3.97
N ARG A 153 -14.41 -1.83 3.20
CA ARG A 153 -13.54 -2.92 3.67
C ARG A 153 -12.34 -2.34 4.42
N THR A 154 -12.62 -1.59 5.50
CA THR A 154 -11.59 -0.89 6.28
C THR A 154 -11.41 -1.52 7.65
N ILE A 155 -10.15 -1.84 7.98
CA ILE A 155 -9.69 -2.32 9.29
C ILE A 155 -8.77 -1.27 9.90
N PHE A 156 -8.95 -1.00 11.19
CA PHE A 156 -8.02 -0.20 11.98
C PHE A 156 -7.14 -1.15 12.80
N LEU A 157 -5.84 -1.14 12.56
CA LEU A 157 -4.87 -1.83 13.40
C LEU A 157 -4.34 -0.86 14.44
N ASP A 158 -4.88 -0.94 15.66
CA ASP A 158 -4.55 -0.02 16.74
C ASP A 158 -3.18 -0.31 17.35
N ARG A 159 -2.79 -1.60 17.44
CA ARG A 159 -1.48 -2.05 17.95
C ARG A 159 -1.20 -3.50 17.58
N GLY A 160 0.07 -3.87 17.65
CA GLY A 160 0.54 -5.24 17.47
C GLY A 160 0.65 -5.65 16.02
N GLU A 161 0.64 -6.94 15.78
CA GLU A 161 0.93 -7.56 14.49
C GLU A 161 -0.26 -8.37 14.00
N ALA A 162 -0.56 -8.23 12.70
CA ALA A 162 -1.61 -8.97 12.03
C ALA A 162 -1.18 -9.42 10.63
N PHE A 163 -1.47 -10.67 10.29
CA PHE A 163 -1.32 -11.21 8.95
C PHE A 163 -2.68 -11.29 8.28
N PHE A 164 -2.77 -10.73 7.09
CA PHE A 164 -4.00 -10.62 6.30
C PHE A 164 -3.93 -11.55 5.08
N LYS A 165 -4.95 -12.36 4.90
CA LYS A 165 -5.19 -13.12 3.68
C LYS A 165 -6.48 -12.59 3.05
N VAL A 166 -6.33 -11.55 2.23
CA VAL A 166 -7.46 -10.77 1.72
C VAL A 166 -8.08 -11.45 0.52
N LYS A 167 -9.40 -11.65 0.56
CA LYS A 167 -10.19 -12.12 -0.57
C LYS A 167 -10.13 -11.10 -1.72
N ARG A 168 -9.83 -11.59 -2.93
CA ARG A 168 -9.69 -10.74 -4.11
C ARG A 168 -11.03 -10.08 -4.46
N ASP A 169 -11.02 -8.77 -4.51
CA ASP A 169 -12.09 -7.91 -5.01
C ASP A 169 -11.45 -6.62 -5.56
N THR A 170 -11.57 -6.42 -6.86
CA THR A 170 -10.98 -5.29 -7.57
C THR A 170 -11.85 -4.04 -7.56
N LEU A 171 -13.13 -4.19 -7.25
CA LEU A 171 -14.10 -3.10 -7.21
C LEU A 171 -14.09 -2.39 -5.85
N HIS A 172 -13.85 -3.15 -4.77
CA HIS A 172 -13.85 -2.62 -3.41
C HIS A 172 -12.48 -2.87 -2.76
N PRO A 173 -11.55 -1.90 -2.79
CA PRO A 173 -10.25 -2.03 -2.13
C PRO A 173 -10.38 -2.34 -0.65
N PHE A 174 -9.51 -3.22 -0.14
CA PHE A 174 -9.38 -3.49 1.28
C PHE A 174 -8.31 -2.58 1.86
N THR A 175 -8.62 -1.87 2.95
CA THR A 175 -7.74 -0.86 3.55
C THR A 175 -7.44 -1.20 5.01
N ILE A 176 -6.17 -1.09 5.42
CA ILE A 176 -5.76 -1.10 6.81
C ILE A 176 -5.26 0.29 7.18
N ALA A 177 -5.84 0.88 8.22
CA ALA A 177 -5.39 2.14 8.80
C ALA A 177 -4.65 1.89 10.10
N THR A 178 -3.41 2.38 10.21
CA THR A 178 -2.60 2.28 11.43
C THR A 178 -2.47 3.64 12.16
N GLY A 179 -3.17 4.66 11.67
CA GLY A 179 -3.07 6.04 12.14
C GLY A 179 -1.88 6.82 11.55
N ALA A 180 -0.80 6.15 11.17
CA ALA A 180 0.35 6.78 10.51
C ALA A 180 0.53 6.33 9.06
N VAL A 181 0.15 5.09 8.77
CA VAL A 181 0.26 4.47 7.46
C VAL A 181 -1.09 3.88 7.09
N SER A 182 -1.51 4.12 5.86
CA SER A 182 -2.62 3.44 5.20
C SER A 182 -2.09 2.39 4.24
N VAL A 183 -2.68 1.19 4.28
CA VAL A 183 -2.29 0.05 3.44
C VAL A 183 -3.50 -0.37 2.63
N ALA A 184 -3.41 -0.34 1.30
CA ALA A 184 -4.52 -0.69 0.41
C ALA A 184 -4.15 -1.85 -0.53
N VAL A 185 -5.08 -2.81 -0.66
CA VAL A 185 -4.91 -4.02 -1.47
C VAL A 185 -6.21 -4.41 -2.18
N LEU A 186 -6.09 -5.22 -3.24
CA LEU A 186 -7.25 -5.78 -3.98
C LEU A 186 -7.42 -7.29 -3.80
N GLY A 187 -6.44 -7.98 -3.18
CA GLY A 187 -6.46 -9.43 -2.98
C GLY A 187 -5.04 -9.95 -2.84
N THR A 188 -4.52 -9.92 -1.62
CA THR A 188 -3.10 -10.00 -1.29
C THR A 188 -2.95 -10.72 0.04
N SER A 189 -1.85 -11.46 0.22
CA SER A 189 -1.45 -11.97 1.53
C SER A 189 -0.23 -11.19 2.00
N PHE A 190 -0.32 -10.55 3.17
CA PHE A 190 0.70 -9.66 3.70
C PHE A 190 0.60 -9.52 5.21
N ASN A 191 1.67 -9.04 5.83
CA ASN A 191 1.78 -8.79 7.26
C ASN A 191 1.84 -7.29 7.53
N VAL A 192 1.23 -6.85 8.60
CA VAL A 192 1.37 -5.48 9.14
C VAL A 192 1.71 -5.57 10.61
N ASN A 193 2.83 -4.98 11.01
CA ASN A 193 3.24 -4.83 12.40
C ASN A 193 3.29 -3.35 12.77
N ARG A 194 2.48 -2.96 13.75
CA ARG A 194 2.52 -1.63 14.38
C ARG A 194 3.15 -1.74 15.75
N SER A 195 4.48 -1.60 15.79
CA SER A 195 5.25 -1.62 17.05
C SER A 195 5.10 -0.28 17.77
N GLN A 196 4.65 -0.34 19.02
CA GLN A 196 4.59 0.83 19.89
C GLN A 196 5.97 1.16 20.48
N ALA A 197 6.77 0.13 20.76
CA ALA A 197 8.08 0.29 21.39
C ALA A 197 9.13 0.91 20.46
N SER A 198 9.11 0.56 19.16
CA SER A 198 10.02 1.16 18.17
C SER A 198 9.46 2.40 17.48
N GLY A 199 8.15 2.66 17.63
CA GLY A 199 7.48 3.74 16.89
C GLY A 199 7.53 3.52 15.38
N GLN A 200 7.38 2.28 14.92
CA GLN A 200 7.46 1.90 13.53
C GLN A 200 6.22 1.14 13.07
N VAL A 201 5.92 1.26 11.76
CA VAL A 201 4.93 0.42 11.07
C VAL A 201 5.67 -0.33 9.97
N THR A 202 5.67 -1.67 10.04
CA THR A 202 6.29 -2.54 9.03
C THR A 202 5.20 -3.26 8.25
N VAL A 203 5.32 -3.26 6.92
CA VAL A 203 4.42 -3.96 5.99
C VAL A 203 5.26 -4.89 5.11
N GLU A 204 4.92 -6.18 5.08
CA GLU A 204 5.69 -7.22 4.38
C GLU A 204 4.77 -8.02 3.46
N VAL A 205 5.15 -8.19 2.18
CA VAL A 205 4.28 -8.81 1.16
C VAL A 205 4.64 -10.27 0.91
N LYS A 206 3.70 -11.17 1.23
CA LYS A 206 3.81 -12.60 0.89
C LYS A 206 3.40 -12.89 -0.54
N THR A 207 2.26 -12.37 -0.99
CA THR A 207 1.74 -12.54 -2.36
C THR A 207 1.01 -11.28 -2.81
N GLY A 208 0.98 -11.01 -4.11
CA GLY A 208 0.23 -9.90 -4.71
C GLY A 208 0.96 -8.56 -4.61
N ARG A 209 0.17 -7.48 -4.55
CA ARG A 209 0.66 -6.09 -4.50
C ARG A 209 -0.03 -5.33 -3.38
N VAL A 210 0.74 -4.50 -2.69
CA VAL A 210 0.30 -3.68 -1.57
C VAL A 210 0.69 -2.23 -1.84
N LYS A 211 -0.26 -1.31 -1.77
CA LYS A 211 0.02 0.12 -1.76
C LYS A 211 0.12 0.58 -0.30
N VAL A 212 1.25 1.17 0.07
CA VAL A 212 1.44 1.83 1.37
C VAL A 212 1.47 3.34 1.17
N SER A 213 0.86 4.08 2.09
CA SER A 213 0.78 5.53 2.03
C SER A 213 0.97 6.12 3.41
N ALA A 214 1.86 7.09 3.57
CA ALA A 214 2.04 7.83 4.81
C ALA A 214 0.98 8.94 4.92
N GLU A 215 0.26 8.99 6.04
CA GLU A 215 -0.85 9.93 6.25
C GLU A 215 -0.39 11.40 6.32
N LYS A 216 0.82 11.66 6.82
CA LYS A 216 1.28 13.05 7.10
C LYS A 216 1.95 13.74 5.92
N ASN A 217 2.71 13.03 5.10
CA ASN A 217 3.51 13.62 4.01
C ASN A 217 3.10 13.16 2.62
N GLY A 218 2.11 12.25 2.53
CA GLY A 218 1.60 11.72 1.27
C GLY A 218 2.56 10.78 0.52
N GLU A 219 3.70 10.41 1.11
CA GLU A 219 4.64 9.47 0.52
C GLU A 219 3.97 8.12 0.27
N GLN A 220 4.15 7.55 -0.92
CA GLN A 220 3.47 6.32 -1.34
C GLN A 220 4.43 5.37 -2.03
N HIS A 221 4.28 4.07 -1.75
CA HIS A 221 5.01 3.01 -2.43
C HIS A 221 4.10 1.85 -2.80
N ILE A 222 4.44 1.15 -3.87
CA ILE A 222 3.81 -0.12 -4.25
C ILE A 222 4.81 -1.23 -3.97
N LEU A 223 4.44 -2.11 -3.04
CA LEU A 223 5.22 -3.28 -2.67
C LEU A 223 4.70 -4.50 -3.43
N THR A 224 5.62 -5.30 -3.94
CA THR A 224 5.33 -6.59 -4.57
C THR A 224 5.78 -7.74 -3.68
N ARG A 225 5.50 -8.99 -4.10
CA ARG A 225 5.95 -10.19 -3.39
C ARG A 225 7.45 -10.11 -3.05
N GLY A 226 7.80 -10.37 -1.79
CA GLY A 226 9.17 -10.33 -1.30
C GLY A 226 9.71 -8.92 -1.01
N LYS A 227 8.89 -7.88 -1.12
CA LYS A 227 9.24 -6.53 -0.67
C LYS A 227 8.57 -6.20 0.65
N ALA A 228 9.25 -5.37 1.43
CA ALA A 228 8.76 -4.83 2.68
C ALA A 228 9.01 -3.33 2.77
N ALA A 229 8.18 -2.65 3.55
CA ALA A 229 8.35 -1.24 3.88
C ALA A 229 8.29 -1.05 5.40
N ARG A 230 9.21 -0.28 5.95
CA ARG A 230 9.24 0.14 7.35
C ARG A 230 9.08 1.65 7.42
N TYR A 231 8.00 2.12 8.00
CA TYR A 231 7.75 3.54 8.23
C TYR A 231 8.17 3.94 9.63
N SER A 232 9.04 4.91 9.76
CA SER A 232 9.42 5.51 11.04
C SER A 232 8.53 6.69 11.39
N LEU A 233 7.82 6.63 12.53
CA LEU A 233 6.98 7.73 13.00
C LEU A 233 7.82 8.97 13.36
N ALA A 234 9.04 8.77 13.83
CA ALA A 234 9.96 9.85 14.21
C ALA A 234 10.55 10.54 12.97
N LYS A 235 11.05 9.75 12.02
CA LYS A 235 11.74 10.25 10.82
C LYS A 235 10.77 10.59 9.67
N LYS A 236 9.53 10.05 9.71
CA LYS A 236 8.45 10.29 8.74
C LYS A 236 8.79 9.90 7.29
N TYR A 237 9.52 8.80 7.09
CA TYR A 237 9.82 8.24 5.77
C TYR A 237 9.72 6.72 5.77
N PHE A 238 9.58 6.13 4.57
CA PHE A 238 9.64 4.69 4.35
C PHE A 238 11.06 4.25 4.02
N GLU A 239 11.49 3.17 4.65
CA GLU A 239 12.62 2.35 4.24
C GLU A 239 12.07 1.11 3.52
N ILE A 240 12.48 0.89 2.26
CA ILE A 240 12.05 -0.26 1.46
C ILE A 240 13.19 -1.28 1.45
N PHE A 241 12.87 -2.55 1.71
CA PHE A 241 13.87 -3.62 1.76
C PHE A 241 13.29 -4.95 1.25
N ASP A 242 14.19 -5.90 0.98
CA ASP A 242 13.84 -7.24 0.58
C ASP A 242 13.51 -8.12 1.78
N GLN A 243 12.47 -8.95 1.66
CA GLN A 243 12.05 -9.87 2.69
C GLN A 243 11.72 -11.24 2.08
N ASN A 244 12.13 -12.31 2.75
CA ASN A 244 11.76 -13.66 2.32
C ASN A 244 10.23 -13.85 2.42
N PRO A 245 9.51 -13.99 1.30
CA PRO A 245 8.04 -14.07 1.31
C PRO A 245 7.52 -15.30 2.05
N ASN A 246 8.32 -16.38 2.17
CA ASN A 246 7.94 -17.58 2.93
C ASN A 246 8.07 -17.37 4.44
N ALA A 247 8.84 -16.37 4.88
CA ALA A 247 9.03 -16.04 6.30
C ALA A 247 7.99 -15.05 6.84
N VAL A 248 7.28 -14.31 5.97
CA VAL A 248 6.33 -13.23 6.33
C VAL A 248 5.25 -13.67 7.32
N ASN A 249 4.82 -14.92 7.28
CA ASN A 249 3.80 -15.44 8.20
C ASN A 249 4.28 -16.61 9.07
N LEU A 250 5.58 -16.76 9.31
CA LEU A 250 6.12 -17.85 10.16
C LEU A 250 5.48 -17.85 11.55
N TRP A 251 5.22 -16.69 12.11
CA TRP A 251 4.66 -16.55 13.45
C TRP A 251 3.24 -17.15 13.57
N THR A 252 2.45 -17.21 12.48
CA THR A 252 1.11 -17.84 12.49
C THR A 252 1.17 -19.35 12.74
N GLN A 253 2.37 -19.94 12.54
CA GLN A 253 2.65 -21.37 12.77
C GLN A 253 3.62 -21.56 13.96
N GLY A 254 3.79 -20.52 14.76
CA GLY A 254 4.67 -20.55 15.92
C GLY A 254 6.16 -20.33 15.63
N GLY A 255 6.58 -20.03 14.42
CA GLY A 255 7.91 -19.55 14.08
C GLY A 255 8.15 -18.11 14.54
N MET A 256 9.31 -17.55 14.26
CA MET A 256 9.67 -16.16 14.53
C MET A 256 10.65 -15.68 13.47
N LEU A 257 10.45 -14.46 12.99
CA LEU A 257 11.37 -13.75 12.12
C LEU A 257 11.75 -12.43 12.78
N LEU A 258 13.03 -12.24 13.04
CA LEU A 258 13.63 -10.96 13.41
C LEU A 258 14.41 -10.46 12.19
N SER A 259 14.10 -9.29 11.69
CA SER A 259 14.74 -8.69 10.51
C SER A 259 15.23 -7.29 10.86
N ASN A 260 16.51 -7.20 11.25
CA ASN A 260 17.14 -5.96 11.71
C ASN A 260 16.36 -5.28 12.85
N VAL A 261 15.98 -6.07 13.85
CA VAL A 261 15.16 -5.65 14.99
C VAL A 261 16.04 -5.08 16.10
N GLY A 262 15.78 -3.84 16.52
CA GLY A 262 16.47 -3.23 17.66
C GLY A 262 15.99 -3.79 19.01
N PHE A 263 16.73 -3.50 20.09
CA PHE A 263 16.44 -4.05 21.41
C PHE A 263 15.03 -3.70 21.93
N ASN A 264 14.55 -2.48 21.73
CA ASN A 264 13.21 -2.09 22.19
C ASN A 264 12.09 -2.85 21.45
N GLU A 265 12.25 -3.10 20.18
CA GLU A 265 11.30 -3.92 19.40
C GLU A 265 11.39 -5.40 19.81
N LEU A 266 12.60 -5.92 20.05
CA LEU A 266 12.80 -7.28 20.57
C LEU A 266 12.08 -7.47 21.92
N LYS A 267 12.16 -6.49 22.83
CA LYS A 267 11.42 -6.52 24.11
C LYS A 267 9.92 -6.69 23.87
N GLU A 268 9.36 -5.93 22.94
CA GLU A 268 7.95 -6.01 22.60
C GLU A 268 7.57 -7.37 22.00
N ILE A 269 8.37 -7.90 21.08
CA ILE A 269 8.17 -9.22 20.46
C ILE A 269 8.20 -10.33 21.51
N ILE A 270 9.18 -10.34 22.40
CA ILE A 270 9.31 -11.34 23.45
C ILE A 270 8.16 -11.22 24.46
N TYR A 271 7.79 -10.01 24.85
CA TYR A 271 6.66 -9.80 25.75
C TYR A 271 5.35 -10.28 25.12
N ASN A 272 5.05 -9.86 23.89
CA ASN A 272 3.82 -10.21 23.19
C ASN A 272 3.67 -11.74 23.01
N ARG A 273 4.79 -12.45 22.88
CA ARG A 273 4.78 -13.89 22.66
C ARG A 273 4.83 -14.73 23.94
N TYR A 274 5.67 -14.35 24.91
CA TYR A 274 5.97 -15.17 26.09
C TYR A 274 5.52 -14.53 27.40
N GLY A 275 5.11 -13.27 27.39
CA GLY A 275 4.63 -12.56 28.58
C GLY A 275 5.75 -12.18 29.56
N VAL A 276 7.02 -12.20 29.15
CA VAL A 276 8.15 -11.83 30.00
C VAL A 276 8.77 -10.51 29.56
N VAL A 277 9.29 -9.76 30.51
CA VAL A 277 9.94 -8.46 30.30
C VAL A 277 11.45 -8.66 30.15
N LEU A 278 12.04 -8.19 29.05
CA LEU A 278 13.50 -8.15 28.90
C LEU A 278 14.06 -6.86 29.53
N ILE A 279 15.09 -7.01 30.37
CA ILE A 279 15.82 -5.91 31.02
C ILE A 279 17.31 -6.07 30.67
N ALA A 280 17.97 -4.97 30.32
CA ALA A 280 19.43 -4.96 30.16
C ALA A 280 20.08 -4.40 31.43
N ASP A 281 21.00 -5.16 32.02
CA ASP A 281 21.74 -4.81 33.21
C ASP A 281 23.18 -4.45 32.83
N ASN A 282 23.52 -3.18 32.90
CA ASN A 282 24.83 -2.61 32.54
C ASN A 282 25.34 -2.97 31.13
N ILE A 283 24.39 -3.01 30.16
CA ILE A 283 24.69 -3.26 28.74
C ILE A 283 24.17 -2.11 27.90
N ASP A 284 25.03 -1.53 27.06
CA ASP A 284 24.61 -0.61 26.01
C ASP A 284 23.89 -1.41 24.89
N THR A 285 22.58 -1.24 24.81
CA THR A 285 21.71 -1.93 23.83
C THR A 285 21.42 -1.12 22.58
N ASP A 286 21.88 0.13 22.48
CA ASP A 286 21.55 1.02 21.35
C ASP A 286 22.09 0.52 20.02
N LYS A 287 23.17 -0.28 20.07
CA LYS A 287 23.80 -0.91 18.91
C LYS A 287 23.30 -2.33 18.64
N PHE A 288 22.38 -2.85 19.45
CA PHE A 288 21.90 -4.22 19.29
C PHE A 288 20.88 -4.31 18.18
N ASN A 289 21.20 -5.12 17.18
CA ASN A 289 20.30 -5.50 16.10
C ASN A 289 20.24 -7.02 15.98
N TYR A 290 19.05 -7.53 15.84
CA TYR A 290 18.79 -8.97 15.77
C TYR A 290 18.22 -9.32 14.40
N SER A 291 18.91 -10.23 13.70
CA SER A 291 18.47 -10.85 12.46
C SER A 291 18.53 -12.35 12.61
N LEU A 292 17.37 -12.98 12.76
CA LEU A 292 17.25 -14.40 13.09
C LEU A 292 15.93 -14.95 12.58
N MET A 293 15.95 -16.11 11.93
CA MET A 293 14.76 -16.84 11.52
C MET A 293 14.65 -18.15 12.33
N ILE A 294 13.55 -18.32 13.05
CA ILE A 294 13.20 -19.51 13.81
C ILE A 294 11.98 -20.13 13.15
N PRO A 295 12.13 -21.19 12.35
CA PRO A 295 11.03 -21.72 11.52
C PRO A 295 9.97 -22.50 12.30
N GLN A 296 10.29 -22.94 13.52
CA GLN A 296 9.44 -23.81 14.33
C GLN A 296 9.19 -23.23 15.72
N VAL A 297 8.18 -23.74 16.41
CA VAL A 297 7.92 -23.38 17.80
C VAL A 297 9.12 -23.69 18.67
N GLN A 298 9.61 -22.68 19.41
CA GLN A 298 10.69 -22.81 20.35
C GLN A 298 10.27 -22.34 21.74
N SER A 299 10.83 -22.95 22.77
CA SER A 299 10.65 -22.48 24.14
C SER A 299 11.35 -21.13 24.34
N LEU A 300 10.89 -20.33 25.31
CA LEU A 300 11.52 -19.07 25.68
C LEU A 300 13.03 -19.23 25.89
N ASN A 301 13.47 -20.26 26.65
CA ASN A 301 14.87 -20.47 26.93
C ASN A 301 15.73 -20.76 25.68
N GLN A 302 15.16 -21.44 24.67
CA GLN A 302 15.85 -21.68 23.40
C GLN A 302 16.01 -20.38 22.62
N VAL A 303 14.95 -19.58 22.54
CA VAL A 303 14.99 -18.27 21.88
C VAL A 303 15.98 -17.34 22.59
N LEU A 304 15.94 -17.27 23.92
CA LEU A 304 16.87 -16.44 24.69
C LEU A 304 18.33 -16.85 24.46
N ARG A 305 18.66 -18.14 24.42
CA ARG A 305 20.01 -18.60 24.08
C ARG A 305 20.44 -18.10 22.70
N MET A 306 19.57 -18.23 21.69
CA MET A 306 19.89 -17.77 20.33
C MET A 306 20.18 -16.26 20.28
N ILE A 307 19.29 -15.43 20.84
CA ILE A 307 19.46 -13.97 20.83
C ILE A 307 20.66 -13.52 21.66
N CYS A 308 20.95 -14.17 22.80
CA CYS A 308 22.09 -13.85 23.63
C CYS A 308 23.43 -14.22 22.96
N THR A 309 23.45 -15.30 22.16
CA THR A 309 24.63 -15.70 21.41
C THR A 309 25.05 -14.65 20.38
N ILE A 310 24.09 -13.95 19.74
CA ILE A 310 24.36 -12.92 18.72
C ILE A 310 25.26 -11.80 19.27
N HIS A 311 25.06 -11.40 20.53
CA HIS A 311 25.80 -10.31 21.16
C HIS A 311 26.74 -10.77 22.28
N GLN A 312 26.97 -12.09 22.43
CA GLN A 312 27.85 -12.70 23.44
C GLN A 312 27.49 -12.26 24.87
N ILE A 313 26.18 -12.20 25.16
CA ILE A 313 25.64 -11.88 26.49
C ILE A 313 25.00 -13.11 27.11
N LYS A 314 24.68 -13.03 28.41
CA LYS A 314 24.01 -14.06 29.18
C LYS A 314 22.66 -13.56 29.65
N PHE A 315 21.83 -14.46 30.17
CA PHE A 315 20.57 -14.08 30.78
C PHE A 315 20.37 -14.86 32.10
N ARG A 316 19.69 -14.20 33.04
CA ARG A 316 19.10 -14.83 34.22
C ARG A 316 17.61 -14.51 34.28
N ARG A 317 16.84 -15.38 34.90
CA ARG A 317 15.39 -15.20 35.06
C ARG A 317 15.07 -14.85 36.50
N GLU A 318 14.29 -13.76 36.66
CA GLU A 318 13.76 -13.32 37.95
C GLU A 318 12.25 -13.16 37.84
N LYS A 319 11.46 -14.12 38.33
CA LYS A 319 10.00 -14.15 38.21
C LYS A 319 9.55 -14.03 36.75
N ASN A 320 9.00 -12.86 36.39
CA ASN A 320 8.51 -12.54 35.03
C ASN A 320 9.48 -11.67 34.22
N GLU A 321 10.66 -11.45 34.73
CA GLU A 321 11.72 -10.65 34.13
C GLU A 321 12.86 -11.53 33.65
N ILE A 322 13.43 -11.17 32.51
CA ILE A 322 14.66 -11.77 31.97
C ILE A 322 15.70 -10.67 31.95
N ILE A 323 16.72 -10.82 32.76
CA ILE A 323 17.80 -9.86 32.92
C ILE A 323 18.96 -10.29 32.03
N LEU A 324 19.29 -9.48 31.03
CA LEU A 324 20.42 -9.67 30.14
C LEU A 324 21.67 -9.02 30.78
N HIS A 325 22.79 -9.72 30.81
CA HIS A 325 24.04 -9.24 31.37
C HIS A 325 25.24 -9.81 30.60
N LYS A 326 26.43 -9.23 30.80
CA LYS A 326 27.68 -9.75 30.22
C LYS A 326 28.14 -11.04 30.89
#